data_53a341bface7c9b56ee3e569083cacd4
#
_entry.id   53a341bface7c9b56ee3e569083cacd4
#
_cell.length_a   1.000
_cell.length_b   1.000
_cell.length_c   1.000
_cell.angle_alpha   90.00
_cell.angle_beta   90.00
_cell.angle_gamma   90.00
#
_symmetry.space_group_name_H-M   'P 1'
#
loop_
_entity.id
_entity.type
_entity.pdbx_description
1 polymer ?
#
loop_
_entity_poly.entity_id
_entity_poly.type
_entity_poly.pdbx_seq_one_letter_code
_entity_poly.pdbx_strand_id
1 'polypeptide(L)'
;MARLLLVEDHVLVRESIRGFLREASFDVVGEASTGVEAVQLAEALQPDLVLMDIHLPEMSGIEATRRIRQRSPQIRVLALTAYDEKAYQRALVSAGASGFVLKTAALSELLDEIRRALHESAPPGIDENDGETKPPDYQLTEREHEVLTCAARGWTNKQIGTHLAISDRTVQVHLQTIYQKLNATSRTEAVSRAIALSLISPIDEARN
;
A
#
# COMPACT_ATOMS: atom_id res chain seq x y z
N MET A 1 -27.74 5.31 -2.84
CA MET A 1 -26.54 6.13 -2.73
C MET A 1 -25.45 5.19 -2.29
N ALA A 2 -24.33 5.08 -3.02
CA ALA A 2 -23.28 4.14 -2.66
C ALA A 2 -22.56 4.61 -1.39
N ARG A 3 -22.29 3.66 -0.49
CA ARG A 3 -21.66 3.87 0.82
C ARG A 3 -20.16 3.67 0.72
N LEU A 4 -19.40 4.70 1.03
CA LEU A 4 -17.95 4.71 0.90
C LEU A 4 -17.27 4.81 2.27
N LEU A 5 -16.21 4.02 2.48
CA LEU A 5 -15.24 4.21 3.55
C LEU A 5 -14.00 4.89 2.97
N LEU A 6 -13.59 6.02 3.52
CA LEU A 6 -12.41 6.77 3.07
C LEU A 6 -11.24 6.53 4.03
N VAL A 7 -10.11 6.07 3.49
CA VAL A 7 -8.91 5.75 4.27
C VAL A 7 -7.74 6.57 3.74
N GLU A 8 -7.28 7.52 4.55
CA GLU A 8 -6.20 8.46 4.22
C GLU A 8 -5.62 9.02 5.53
N ASP A 9 -4.31 8.98 5.72
CA ASP A 9 -3.67 9.48 6.95
C ASP A 9 -3.52 11.00 6.98
N HIS A 10 -3.38 11.64 5.80
CA HIS A 10 -3.25 13.09 5.70
C HIS A 10 -4.61 13.79 5.83
N VAL A 11 -4.81 14.52 6.91
CA VAL A 11 -6.08 15.19 7.25
C VAL A 11 -6.59 16.08 6.11
N LEU A 12 -5.74 16.95 5.54
CA LEU A 12 -6.15 17.88 4.48
C LEU A 12 -6.57 17.16 3.19
N VAL A 13 -5.87 16.08 2.84
CA VAL A 13 -6.21 15.25 1.67
C VAL A 13 -7.54 14.55 1.90
N ARG A 14 -7.73 13.95 3.08
CA ARG A 14 -8.96 13.27 3.48
C ARG A 14 -10.17 14.21 3.45
N GLU A 15 -10.04 15.40 4.02
CA GLU A 15 -11.11 16.40 4.00
C GLU A 15 -11.46 16.86 2.58
N SER A 16 -10.47 17.06 1.72
CA SER A 16 -10.65 17.43 0.32
C SER A 16 -11.41 16.34 -0.46
N ILE A 17 -10.96 15.09 -0.36
CA ILE A 17 -11.62 13.96 -1.02
C ILE A 17 -13.05 13.79 -0.49
N ARG A 18 -13.25 13.87 0.84
CA ARG A 18 -14.59 13.78 1.45
C ARG A 18 -15.54 14.84 0.91
N GLY A 19 -15.09 16.11 0.84
CA GLY A 19 -15.89 17.20 0.30
C GLY A 19 -16.35 16.91 -1.13
N PHE A 20 -15.41 16.51 -1.96
CA PHE A 20 -15.66 16.18 -3.36
C PHE A 20 -16.59 14.97 -3.55
N LEU A 21 -16.45 13.92 -2.75
CA LEU A 21 -17.34 12.74 -2.79
C LEU A 21 -18.78 13.10 -2.41
N ARG A 22 -18.96 13.99 -1.43
CA ARG A 22 -20.29 14.48 -1.03
C ARG A 22 -20.95 15.30 -2.12
N GLU A 23 -20.20 16.18 -2.79
CA GLU A 23 -20.70 16.94 -3.95
C GLU A 23 -21.12 16.00 -5.09
N ALA A 24 -20.37 14.90 -5.28
CA ALA A 24 -20.71 13.89 -6.27
C ALA A 24 -21.82 12.91 -5.83
N SER A 25 -22.49 13.17 -4.71
CA SER A 25 -23.60 12.38 -4.17
C SER A 25 -23.23 10.97 -3.73
N PHE A 26 -22.01 10.78 -3.21
CA PHE A 26 -21.63 9.57 -2.48
C PHE A 26 -21.84 9.74 -0.97
N ASP A 27 -22.15 8.64 -0.29
CA ASP A 27 -22.32 8.62 1.17
C ASP A 27 -21.02 8.13 1.83
N VAL A 28 -20.25 9.04 2.42
CA VAL A 28 -19.03 8.70 3.19
C VAL A 28 -19.47 8.26 4.58
N VAL A 29 -19.62 6.94 4.77
CA VAL A 29 -20.13 6.32 6.00
C VAL A 29 -19.08 6.19 7.11
N GLY A 30 -17.80 6.38 6.78
CA GLY A 30 -16.71 6.34 7.75
C GLY A 30 -15.42 6.88 7.16
N GLU A 31 -14.51 7.24 8.06
CA GLU A 31 -13.15 7.71 7.74
C GLU A 31 -12.16 6.95 8.63
N ALA A 32 -11.01 6.57 8.08
CA ALA A 32 -9.90 5.95 8.80
C ALA A 32 -8.58 6.65 8.46
N SER A 33 -7.66 6.62 9.40
CA SER A 33 -6.31 7.18 9.25
C SER A 33 -5.20 6.11 9.28
N THR A 34 -5.56 4.87 9.57
CA THR A 34 -4.63 3.73 9.61
C THR A 34 -5.23 2.50 8.90
N GLY A 35 -4.36 1.60 8.44
CA GLY A 35 -4.81 0.35 7.85
C GLY A 35 -5.55 -0.56 8.84
N VAL A 36 -5.21 -0.50 10.13
CA VAL A 36 -5.87 -1.28 11.19
C VAL A 36 -7.30 -0.78 11.38
N GLU A 37 -7.48 0.54 11.52
CA GLU A 37 -8.79 1.17 11.64
C GLU A 37 -9.66 0.89 10.40
N ALA A 38 -9.06 0.94 9.20
CA ALA A 38 -9.75 0.64 7.95
C ALA A 38 -10.35 -0.77 7.93
N VAL A 39 -9.61 -1.78 8.39
CA VAL A 39 -10.12 -3.17 8.47
C VAL A 39 -11.28 -3.27 9.45
N GLN A 40 -11.18 -2.63 10.63
CA GLN A 40 -12.23 -2.65 11.65
C GLN A 40 -13.50 -1.95 11.17
N LEU A 41 -13.36 -0.75 10.57
CA LEU A 41 -14.50 0.00 10.05
C LEU A 41 -15.15 -0.67 8.84
N ALA A 42 -14.37 -1.29 7.94
CA ALA A 42 -14.92 -2.05 6.83
C ALA A 42 -15.80 -3.21 7.31
N GLU A 43 -15.36 -3.93 8.35
CA GLU A 43 -16.13 -5.01 8.95
C GLU A 43 -17.39 -4.51 9.65
N ALA A 44 -17.31 -3.40 10.39
CA ALA A 44 -18.43 -2.85 11.15
C ALA A 44 -19.47 -2.15 10.27
N LEU A 45 -19.02 -1.38 9.27
CA LEU A 45 -19.89 -0.54 8.44
C LEU A 45 -20.37 -1.22 7.17
N GLN A 46 -19.70 -2.28 6.69
CA GLN A 46 -20.01 -2.97 5.44
C GLN A 46 -20.26 -1.97 4.29
N PRO A 47 -19.26 -1.15 3.91
CA PRO A 47 -19.41 -0.20 2.82
C PRO A 47 -19.46 -0.93 1.46
N ASP A 48 -20.03 -0.28 0.45
CA ASP A 48 -20.01 -0.79 -0.93
C ASP A 48 -18.60 -0.74 -1.53
N LEU A 49 -17.82 0.31 -1.14
CA LEU A 49 -16.46 0.52 -1.61
C LEU A 49 -15.60 1.20 -0.55
N VAL A 50 -14.35 0.79 -0.46
CA VAL A 50 -13.29 1.44 0.33
C VAL A 50 -12.34 2.17 -0.61
N LEU A 51 -12.17 3.48 -0.40
CA LEU A 51 -11.06 4.24 -0.98
C LEU A 51 -9.87 4.11 -0.05
N MET A 52 -8.81 3.45 -0.50
CA MET A 52 -7.70 3.02 0.34
C MET A 52 -6.38 3.66 -0.09
N ASP A 53 -5.82 4.54 0.72
CA ASP A 53 -4.42 4.92 0.54
C ASP A 53 -3.50 3.72 0.77
N ILE A 54 -2.44 3.62 -0.04
CA ILE A 54 -1.43 2.56 0.10
C ILE A 54 -0.51 2.84 1.28
N HIS A 55 -0.13 4.10 1.48
CA HIS A 55 0.86 4.51 2.48
C HIS A 55 0.19 4.94 3.78
N LEU A 56 -0.16 3.97 4.58
CA LEU A 56 -0.78 4.18 5.89
C LEU A 56 0.17 3.79 7.02
N PRO A 57 0.08 4.45 8.17
CA PRO A 57 0.79 4.02 9.37
C PRO A 57 0.24 2.69 9.90
N GLU A 58 1.02 2.00 10.71
CA GLU A 58 0.73 0.72 11.37
C GLU A 58 0.56 -0.46 10.42
N MET A 59 -0.27 -0.34 9.39
CA MET A 59 -0.54 -1.38 8.41
C MET A 59 -0.70 -0.74 7.04
N SER A 60 0.07 -1.23 6.04
CA SER A 60 -0.04 -0.73 4.67
C SER A 60 -1.43 -0.95 4.07
N GLY A 61 -1.87 -0.05 3.17
CA GLY A 61 -3.15 -0.20 2.49
C GLY A 61 -3.24 -1.47 1.64
N ILE A 62 -2.12 -2.01 1.15
CA ILE A 62 -2.10 -3.30 0.44
C ILE A 62 -2.47 -4.44 1.40
N GLU A 63 -1.88 -4.48 2.59
CA GLU A 63 -2.19 -5.49 3.60
C GLU A 63 -3.63 -5.31 4.14
N ALA A 64 -4.06 -4.06 4.37
CA ALA A 64 -5.44 -3.76 4.76
C ALA A 64 -6.43 -4.24 3.68
N THR A 65 -6.14 -3.98 2.40
CA THR A 65 -6.94 -4.48 1.26
C THR A 65 -7.05 -6.00 1.29
N ARG A 66 -5.94 -6.71 1.45
CA ARG A 66 -5.92 -8.18 1.53
C ARG A 66 -6.83 -8.69 2.66
N ARG A 67 -6.72 -8.11 3.86
CA ARG A 67 -7.53 -8.51 5.03
C ARG A 67 -9.01 -8.22 4.84
N ILE A 68 -9.36 -7.05 4.29
CA ILE A 68 -10.75 -6.69 3.98
C ILE A 68 -11.32 -7.69 2.97
N ARG A 69 -10.61 -7.95 1.88
CA ARG A 69 -11.07 -8.87 0.83
C ARG A 69 -11.18 -10.31 1.29
N GLN A 70 -10.32 -10.77 2.21
CA GLN A 70 -10.43 -12.10 2.80
C GLN A 70 -11.64 -12.25 3.72
N ARG A 71 -11.96 -11.22 4.52
CA ARG A 71 -13.07 -11.25 5.49
C ARG A 71 -14.42 -10.89 4.89
N SER A 72 -14.42 -9.98 3.93
CA SER A 72 -15.62 -9.40 3.31
C SER A 72 -15.43 -9.30 1.79
N PRO A 73 -15.52 -10.40 1.05
CA PRO A 73 -15.27 -10.44 -0.40
C PRO A 73 -16.22 -9.53 -1.22
N GLN A 74 -17.37 -9.14 -0.67
CA GLN A 74 -18.34 -8.26 -1.30
C GLN A 74 -17.90 -6.80 -1.29
N ILE A 75 -17.06 -6.38 -0.32
CA ILE A 75 -16.56 -5.01 -0.24
C ILE A 75 -15.52 -4.79 -1.34
N ARG A 76 -15.73 -3.81 -2.18
CA ARG A 76 -14.77 -3.40 -3.21
C ARG A 76 -13.72 -2.49 -2.60
N VAL A 77 -12.48 -2.57 -3.11
CA VAL A 77 -11.40 -1.70 -2.65
C VAL A 77 -10.76 -1.03 -3.86
N LEU A 78 -10.83 0.31 -3.90
CA LEU A 78 -10.15 1.15 -4.89
C LEU A 78 -8.96 1.81 -4.21
N ALA A 79 -7.75 1.50 -4.69
CA ALA A 79 -6.54 2.02 -4.09
C ALA A 79 -6.20 3.43 -4.58
N LEU A 80 -5.76 4.29 -3.67
CA LEU A 80 -5.17 5.59 -3.98
C LEU A 80 -3.65 5.49 -3.85
N THR A 81 -2.92 5.78 -4.91
CA THR A 81 -1.45 5.65 -4.93
C THR A 81 -0.78 6.92 -5.45
N ALA A 82 0.36 7.26 -4.86
CA ALA A 82 1.24 8.30 -5.40
C ALA A 82 2.19 7.75 -6.49
N TYR A 83 2.22 6.42 -6.69
CA TYR A 83 3.19 5.74 -7.55
C TYR A 83 2.52 5.02 -8.71
N ASP A 84 3.04 5.27 -9.91
CA ASP A 84 2.61 4.63 -11.17
C ASP A 84 3.45 3.37 -11.50
N GLU A 85 4.10 2.79 -10.52
CA GLU A 85 4.98 1.65 -10.77
C GLU A 85 4.17 0.35 -10.89
N LYS A 86 4.40 -0.41 -11.97
CA LYS A 86 3.74 -1.71 -12.25
C LYS A 86 3.79 -2.70 -11.06
N ALA A 87 4.77 -2.54 -10.19
CA ALA A 87 4.93 -3.34 -8.98
C ALA A 87 3.82 -3.14 -7.96
N TYR A 88 3.48 -1.88 -7.68
CA TYR A 88 2.37 -1.54 -6.78
C TYR A 88 1.04 -2.00 -7.37
N GLN A 89 0.85 -1.82 -8.68
CA GLN A 89 -0.34 -2.29 -9.38
C GLN A 89 -0.53 -3.81 -9.24
N ARG A 90 0.54 -4.59 -9.45
CA ARG A 90 0.49 -6.05 -9.27
C ARG A 90 0.24 -6.47 -7.82
N ALA A 91 0.87 -5.81 -6.86
CA ALA A 91 0.66 -6.07 -5.44
C ALA A 91 -0.80 -5.79 -5.03
N LEU A 92 -1.39 -4.70 -5.53
CA LEU A 92 -2.79 -4.35 -5.31
C LEU A 92 -3.75 -5.37 -5.91
N VAL A 93 -3.54 -5.79 -7.15
CA VAL A 93 -4.36 -6.83 -7.79
C VAL A 93 -4.25 -8.15 -7.03
N SER A 94 -3.03 -8.55 -6.64
CA SER A 94 -2.81 -9.76 -5.82
C SER A 94 -3.46 -9.67 -4.43
N ALA A 95 -3.60 -8.47 -3.88
CA ALA A 95 -4.33 -8.23 -2.64
C ALA A 95 -5.87 -8.24 -2.82
N GLY A 96 -6.36 -8.26 -4.07
CA GLY A 96 -7.78 -8.26 -4.41
C GLY A 96 -8.39 -6.87 -4.56
N ALA A 97 -7.59 -5.83 -4.83
CA ALA A 97 -8.12 -4.50 -5.16
C ALA A 97 -8.96 -4.55 -6.44
N SER A 98 -10.05 -3.78 -6.48
CA SER A 98 -10.94 -3.65 -7.65
C SER A 98 -10.41 -2.64 -8.67
N GLY A 99 -9.37 -1.90 -8.33
CA GLY A 99 -8.73 -0.91 -9.18
C GLY A 99 -7.77 -0.04 -8.38
N PHE A 100 -7.14 0.90 -9.07
CA PHE A 100 -6.29 1.91 -8.44
C PHE A 100 -6.41 3.24 -9.18
N VAL A 101 -6.16 4.35 -8.49
CA VAL A 101 -6.11 5.71 -9.02
C VAL A 101 -4.85 6.39 -8.50
N LEU A 102 -4.17 7.13 -9.37
CA LEU A 102 -3.06 7.97 -8.95
C LEU A 102 -3.58 9.17 -8.16
N LYS A 103 -2.97 9.50 -7.05
CA LYS A 103 -3.30 10.72 -6.26
C LYS A 103 -3.07 12.03 -7.05
N THR A 104 -2.31 11.95 -8.16
CA THR A 104 -2.10 13.05 -9.10
C THR A 104 -3.17 13.13 -10.19
N ALA A 105 -4.05 12.15 -10.29
CA ALA A 105 -5.14 12.13 -11.26
C ALA A 105 -6.17 13.23 -10.99
N ALA A 106 -6.90 13.62 -12.02
CA ALA A 106 -8.00 14.56 -11.85
C ALA A 106 -9.12 13.95 -11.01
N LEU A 107 -9.82 14.79 -10.22
CA LEU A 107 -10.95 14.32 -9.40
C LEU A 107 -12.08 13.68 -10.22
N SER A 108 -12.26 14.09 -11.48
CA SER A 108 -13.19 13.46 -12.43
C SER A 108 -12.81 12.00 -12.71
N GLU A 109 -11.52 11.72 -12.88
CA GLU A 109 -11.01 10.36 -13.09
C GLU A 109 -11.25 9.48 -11.86
N LEU A 110 -11.04 10.03 -10.66
CA LEU A 110 -11.39 9.33 -9.41
C LEU A 110 -12.87 8.93 -9.38
N LEU A 111 -13.79 9.82 -9.79
CA LEU A 111 -15.22 9.50 -9.83
C LEU A 111 -15.56 8.41 -10.84
N ASP A 112 -14.94 8.44 -12.01
CA ASP A 112 -15.18 7.45 -13.04
C ASP A 112 -14.67 6.07 -12.59
N GLU A 113 -13.51 6.01 -11.93
CA GLU A 113 -12.97 4.79 -11.35
C GLU A 113 -13.84 4.24 -10.20
N ILE A 114 -14.38 5.13 -9.33
CA ILE A 114 -15.33 4.72 -8.29
C ILE A 114 -16.58 4.10 -8.92
N ARG A 115 -17.15 4.76 -9.93
CA ARG A 115 -18.34 4.24 -10.63
C ARG A 115 -18.04 2.91 -11.29
N ARG A 116 -16.91 2.80 -12.00
CA ARG A 116 -16.46 1.55 -12.61
C ARG A 116 -16.32 0.44 -11.56
N ALA A 117 -15.60 0.69 -10.48
CA ALA A 117 -15.40 -0.27 -9.41
C ALA A 117 -16.72 -0.72 -8.75
N LEU A 118 -17.74 0.13 -8.69
CA LEU A 118 -19.06 -0.21 -8.16
C LEU A 118 -19.91 -1.05 -9.12
N HIS A 119 -19.70 -0.96 -10.43
CA HIS A 119 -20.52 -1.65 -11.43
C HIS A 119 -19.87 -2.91 -11.99
N GLU A 120 -18.53 -2.99 -12.02
CA GLU A 120 -17.80 -4.12 -12.58
C GLU A 120 -17.48 -5.16 -11.50
N SER A 121 -17.68 -6.45 -11.86
CA SER A 121 -17.43 -7.57 -10.95
C SER A 121 -15.97 -8.08 -10.96
N ALA A 122 -15.13 -7.56 -11.85
CA ALA A 122 -13.74 -7.97 -12.00
C ALA A 122 -12.78 -6.78 -11.87
N PRO A 123 -11.58 -6.97 -11.30
CA PRO A 123 -10.53 -5.95 -11.34
C PRO A 123 -10.17 -5.65 -12.79
N PRO A 124 -9.77 -4.41 -13.14
CA PRO A 124 -9.26 -4.10 -14.46
C PRO A 124 -8.10 -5.06 -14.74
N GLY A 125 -8.18 -5.76 -15.87
CA GLY A 125 -7.09 -6.62 -16.31
C GLY A 125 -5.82 -5.78 -16.41
N ILE A 126 -4.77 -6.17 -15.73
CA ILE A 126 -3.43 -5.83 -16.18
C ILE A 126 -3.37 -6.50 -17.55
N ASP A 127 -3.11 -5.73 -18.61
CA ASP A 127 -2.94 -6.29 -19.94
C ASP A 127 -1.95 -7.45 -19.85
N GLU A 128 -2.46 -8.68 -19.92
CA GLU A 128 -1.65 -9.91 -19.88
C GLU A 128 -0.73 -10.02 -21.10
N ASN A 129 -0.85 -9.07 -22.04
CA ASN A 129 -0.13 -9.04 -23.30
C ASN A 129 1.18 -8.25 -23.29
N ASP A 130 1.58 -7.64 -22.17
CA ASP A 130 2.96 -7.18 -22.03
C ASP A 130 3.83 -8.39 -21.69
N GLY A 131 4.43 -8.94 -22.73
CA GLY A 131 5.23 -10.16 -22.79
C GLY A 131 5.97 -10.49 -21.50
N GLU A 132 5.91 -11.75 -21.13
CA GLU A 132 6.61 -12.47 -20.05
C GLU A 132 7.77 -11.71 -19.37
N THR A 133 7.48 -10.62 -18.71
CA THR A 133 8.36 -10.17 -17.65
C THR A 133 7.81 -10.80 -16.38
N LYS A 134 8.48 -11.89 -15.97
CA LYS A 134 8.47 -12.40 -14.59
C LYS A 134 8.17 -11.25 -13.65
N PRO A 135 7.25 -11.38 -12.68
CA PRO A 135 7.01 -10.31 -11.72
C PRO A 135 8.39 -9.81 -11.28
N PRO A 136 8.65 -8.50 -11.20
CA PRO A 136 9.92 -8.03 -10.71
C PRO A 136 10.15 -8.76 -9.39
N ASP A 137 11.21 -9.53 -9.39
CA ASP A 137 11.55 -10.43 -8.29
C ASP A 137 12.01 -9.54 -7.12
N TYR A 138 11.02 -8.93 -6.43
CA TYR A 138 11.26 -8.28 -5.14
C TYR A 138 11.57 -9.32 -4.06
N GLN A 139 11.89 -10.57 -4.46
CA GLN A 139 12.37 -11.55 -3.53
C GLN A 139 13.69 -11.04 -2.96
N LEU A 140 13.53 -10.34 -1.85
CA LEU A 140 14.67 -10.12 -1.00
C LEU A 140 15.13 -11.50 -0.53
N THR A 141 16.40 -11.77 -0.66
CA THR A 141 16.98 -12.94 -0.01
C THR A 141 16.74 -12.82 1.49
N GLU A 142 16.75 -13.91 2.21
CA GLU A 142 16.59 -13.91 3.67
C GLU A 142 17.54 -12.89 4.33
N ARG A 143 18.76 -12.79 3.82
CA ARG A 143 19.77 -11.84 4.32
C ARG A 143 19.45 -10.38 4.01
N GLU A 144 18.94 -10.10 2.83
CA GLU A 144 18.48 -8.75 2.47
C GLU A 144 17.26 -8.34 3.29
N HIS A 145 16.34 -9.26 3.56
CA HIS A 145 15.19 -9.03 4.43
C HIS A 145 15.63 -8.68 5.86
N GLU A 146 16.58 -9.43 6.45
CA GLU A 146 17.14 -9.13 7.77
C GLU A 146 17.78 -7.73 7.80
N VAL A 147 18.63 -7.42 6.81
CA VAL A 147 19.30 -6.10 6.69
C VAL A 147 18.24 -4.99 6.59
N LEU A 148 17.22 -5.16 5.76
CA LEU A 148 16.17 -4.16 5.55
C LEU A 148 15.31 -3.97 6.79
N THR A 149 14.98 -5.04 7.51
CA THR A 149 14.25 -5.00 8.78
C THR A 149 15.04 -4.21 9.85
N CYS A 150 16.35 -4.46 9.96
CA CYS A 150 17.21 -3.67 10.84
C CYS A 150 17.33 -2.21 10.38
N ALA A 151 17.37 -1.98 9.06
CA ALA A 151 17.38 -0.64 8.49
C ALA A 151 16.10 0.11 8.82
N ALA A 152 14.95 -0.53 8.78
CA ALA A 152 13.67 0.04 9.16
C ALA A 152 13.63 0.46 10.65
N ARG A 153 14.35 -0.22 11.54
CA ARG A 153 14.53 0.16 12.95
C ARG A 153 15.45 1.37 13.16
N GLY A 154 15.90 2.02 12.11
CA GLY A 154 16.81 3.18 12.20
C GLY A 154 18.26 2.82 12.56
N TRP A 155 18.65 1.55 12.54
CA TRP A 155 20.00 1.12 12.93
C TRP A 155 21.02 1.57 11.89
N THR A 156 22.19 2.01 12.35
CA THR A 156 23.33 2.32 11.46
C THR A 156 23.90 1.03 10.85
N ASN A 157 24.65 1.16 9.74
CA ASN A 157 25.29 0.00 9.11
C ASN A 157 26.20 -0.77 10.11
N LYS A 158 26.86 -0.06 11.01
CA LYS A 158 27.69 -0.66 12.07
C LYS A 158 26.87 -1.50 13.04
N GLN A 159 25.71 -0.97 13.49
CA GLN A 159 24.80 -1.72 14.37
C GLN A 159 24.21 -2.96 13.67
N ILE A 160 23.82 -2.81 12.41
CA ILE A 160 23.34 -3.93 11.58
C ILE A 160 24.44 -4.97 11.43
N GLY A 161 25.67 -4.53 11.08
CA GLY A 161 26.81 -5.42 10.93
C GLY A 161 27.13 -6.21 12.19
N THR A 162 27.12 -5.53 13.36
CA THR A 162 27.31 -6.19 14.66
C THR A 162 26.23 -7.22 14.95
N HIS A 163 24.96 -6.85 14.72
CA HIS A 163 23.80 -7.74 14.99
C HIS A 163 23.78 -8.96 14.10
N LEU A 164 24.11 -8.77 12.83
CA LEU A 164 24.06 -9.83 11.82
C LEU A 164 25.41 -10.56 11.62
N ALA A 165 26.43 -10.23 12.42
CA ALA A 165 27.78 -10.78 12.34
C ALA A 165 28.45 -10.64 10.96
N ILE A 166 28.29 -9.47 10.31
CA ILE A 166 28.91 -9.12 9.02
C ILE A 166 29.58 -7.73 9.09
N SER A 167 30.44 -7.45 8.12
CA SER A 167 31.11 -6.14 8.06
C SER A 167 30.14 -5.03 7.63
N ASP A 168 30.41 -3.77 8.05
CA ASP A 168 29.69 -2.57 7.61
C ASP A 168 29.66 -2.45 6.08
N ARG A 169 30.76 -2.85 5.43
CA ARG A 169 30.88 -2.88 3.97
C ARG A 169 29.92 -3.89 3.35
N THR A 170 29.77 -5.05 3.97
CA THR A 170 28.82 -6.08 3.53
C THR A 170 27.38 -5.59 3.67
N VAL A 171 27.05 -4.91 4.78
CA VAL A 171 25.74 -4.27 4.96
C VAL A 171 25.46 -3.24 3.86
N GLN A 172 26.46 -2.41 3.52
CA GLN A 172 26.33 -1.42 2.45
C GLN A 172 26.05 -2.08 1.09
N VAL A 173 26.72 -3.19 0.78
CA VAL A 173 26.48 -3.96 -0.46
C VAL A 173 25.04 -4.49 -0.50
N HIS A 174 24.55 -5.09 0.60
CA HIS A 174 23.17 -5.55 0.68
C HIS A 174 22.17 -4.39 0.49
N LEU A 175 22.39 -3.24 1.14
CA LEU A 175 21.52 -2.08 0.98
C LEU A 175 21.50 -1.57 -0.45
N GLN A 176 22.64 -1.54 -1.15
CA GLN A 176 22.67 -1.15 -2.57
C GLN A 176 21.87 -2.13 -3.45
N THR A 177 21.99 -3.42 -3.21
CA THR A 177 21.20 -4.44 -3.92
C THR A 177 19.72 -4.30 -3.62
N ILE A 178 19.36 -4.05 -2.36
CA ILE A 178 17.97 -3.78 -1.93
C ILE A 178 17.42 -2.54 -2.64
N TYR A 179 18.21 -1.45 -2.72
CA TYR A 179 17.77 -0.23 -3.42
C TYR A 179 17.50 -0.49 -4.89
N GLN A 180 18.36 -1.26 -5.56
CA GLN A 180 18.15 -1.66 -6.95
C GLN A 180 16.89 -2.52 -7.09
N LYS A 181 16.73 -3.54 -6.25
CA LYS A 181 15.55 -4.42 -6.27
C LYS A 181 14.24 -3.67 -6.01
N LEU A 182 14.27 -2.71 -5.08
CA LEU A 182 13.09 -1.91 -4.73
C LEU A 182 12.96 -0.63 -5.56
N ASN A 183 13.85 -0.41 -6.55
CA ASN A 183 13.94 0.82 -7.34
C ASN A 183 13.98 2.08 -6.46
N ALA A 184 14.68 2.05 -5.35
CA ALA A 184 14.79 3.12 -4.37
C ALA A 184 16.14 3.85 -4.52
N THR A 185 16.13 5.17 -4.28
CA THR A 185 17.33 6.01 -4.34
C THR A 185 17.94 6.30 -2.97
N SER A 186 17.19 5.98 -1.91
CA SER A 186 17.60 6.23 -0.53
C SER A 186 17.13 5.11 0.41
N ARG A 187 17.75 5.08 1.60
CA ARG A 187 17.36 4.15 2.66
C ARG A 187 15.91 4.33 3.09
N THR A 188 15.51 5.57 3.31
CA THR A 188 14.14 5.90 3.73
C THR A 188 13.13 5.45 2.68
N GLU A 189 13.41 5.71 1.41
CA GLU A 189 12.57 5.28 0.30
C GLU A 189 12.48 3.75 0.21
N ALA A 190 13.62 3.05 0.35
CA ALA A 190 13.64 1.59 0.33
C ALA A 190 12.79 0.98 1.47
N VAL A 191 12.87 1.54 2.67
CA VAL A 191 12.06 1.12 3.82
C VAL A 191 10.57 1.39 3.57
N SER A 192 10.22 2.60 3.12
CA SER A 192 8.83 2.96 2.80
C SER A 192 8.24 2.05 1.74
N ARG A 193 8.97 1.78 0.65
CA ARG A 193 8.53 0.87 -0.41
C ARG A 193 8.37 -0.56 0.09
N ALA A 194 9.31 -1.04 0.91
CA ALA A 194 9.23 -2.40 1.46
C ALA A 194 8.00 -2.58 2.37
N ILE A 195 7.67 -1.57 3.18
CA ILE A 195 6.46 -1.56 4.02
C ILE A 195 5.22 -1.55 3.13
N ALA A 196 5.16 -0.66 2.14
CA ALA A 196 4.03 -0.55 1.22
C ALA A 196 3.79 -1.85 0.43
N LEU A 197 4.85 -2.53 0.01
CA LEU A 197 4.79 -3.83 -0.67
C LEU A 197 4.58 -5.02 0.30
N SER A 198 4.43 -4.75 1.61
CA SER A 198 4.28 -5.78 2.66
C SER A 198 5.45 -6.78 2.70
N LEU A 199 6.64 -6.35 2.27
CA LEU A 199 7.88 -7.13 2.38
C LEU A 199 8.43 -7.14 3.80
N ILE A 200 8.21 -6.05 4.54
CA ILE A 200 8.51 -5.92 5.98
C ILE A 200 7.32 -5.28 6.68
N SER A 201 7.13 -5.61 7.96
CA SER A 201 6.12 -4.96 8.78
C SER A 201 6.58 -3.58 9.26
N PRO A 202 5.67 -2.59 9.42
CA PRO A 202 5.97 -1.37 10.16
C PRO A 202 6.45 -1.75 11.56
N ILE A 203 7.47 -1.06 12.06
CA ILE A 203 8.02 -1.38 13.38
C ILE A 203 7.09 -0.79 14.43
N ASP A 204 6.54 -1.65 15.27
CA ASP A 204 6.04 -1.23 16.58
C ASP A 204 7.20 -0.62 17.38
N GLU A 205 7.17 0.69 17.63
CA GLU A 205 8.09 1.38 18.54
C GLU A 205 7.91 0.97 20.02
N ALA A 206 7.11 -0.02 20.29
CA ALA A 206 6.78 -0.50 21.63
C ALA A 206 7.40 -1.87 21.92
N ARG A 207 8.70 -1.90 22.17
CA ARG A 207 9.31 -2.82 23.15
C ARG A 207 10.78 -2.42 23.40
N ASN A 208 10.94 -1.50 24.29
CA ASN A 208 12.16 -1.42 25.11
C ASN A 208 11.77 -1.65 26.55
#